data_7b4fa5ea99ec2db9668474057a82d873
#
_entry.id   7b4fa5ea99ec2db9668474057a82d873
#
_cell.length_a   1.000
_cell.length_b   1.000
_cell.length_c   1.000
_cell.angle_alpha   90.00
_cell.angle_beta   90.00
_cell.angle_gamma   90.00
#
_symmetry.space_group_name_H-M   'P 1'
#
loop_
_entity.id
_entity.type
_entity.pdbx_description
1 polymer ?
#
loop_
_entity_poly.entity_id
_entity_poly.type
_entity_poly.pdbx_seq_one_letter_code
_entity_poly.pdbx_strand_id
1 'polypeptide(L)'
;MASPNCEDIYSLIGFALTYIQSVEKSVSFVTTYVLQDGDPLTLEKLNSLEAKERKKALGYFIGKVKERASLAPPLENLLADFLQNRNDFIHNHDRIPGWDLNTEEGRDVAKRFTVDLWRQAHKINEIFATLVTRWQEQTGIYPPEPHGGEEYIKEIDEKYGAFIDVLFTSKT
;
A
#
# COMPACT_ATOMS: atom_id res chain seq x y z
N MET A 1 9.63 -18.75 23.52
CA MET A 1 8.26 -18.39 23.09
C MET A 1 7.60 -19.67 22.63
N ALA A 2 6.36 -19.94 23.02
CA ALA A 2 5.62 -21.09 22.48
C ALA A 2 5.42 -20.91 20.96
N SER A 3 5.54 -21.99 20.22
CA SER A 3 5.28 -21.99 18.78
C SER A 3 3.81 -21.65 18.53
N PRO A 4 3.49 -20.82 17.53
CA PRO A 4 2.12 -20.48 17.21
C PRO A 4 1.34 -21.75 16.79
N ASN A 5 0.11 -21.88 17.26
CA ASN A 5 -0.77 -22.94 16.79
C ASN A 5 -1.27 -22.64 15.36
N CYS A 6 -1.89 -23.62 14.70
CA CYS A 6 -2.39 -23.42 13.33
C CYS A 6 -3.45 -22.29 13.24
N GLU A 7 -4.33 -22.15 14.23
CA GLU A 7 -5.38 -21.14 14.23
C GLU A 7 -4.80 -19.73 14.30
N ASP A 8 -3.75 -19.52 15.10
CA ASP A 8 -3.06 -18.24 15.21
C ASP A 8 -2.43 -17.84 13.87
N ILE A 9 -1.85 -18.81 13.14
CA ILE A 9 -1.25 -18.55 11.84
C ILE A 9 -2.30 -18.22 10.78
N TYR A 10 -3.39 -18.98 10.71
CA TYR A 10 -4.47 -18.68 9.74
C TYR A 10 -5.15 -17.34 10.06
N SER A 11 -5.33 -16.99 11.33
CA SER A 11 -5.85 -15.69 11.73
C SER A 11 -4.93 -14.55 11.30
N LEU A 12 -3.61 -14.72 11.49
CA LEU A 12 -2.60 -13.74 11.08
C LEU A 12 -2.56 -13.59 9.56
N ILE A 13 -2.60 -14.69 8.81
CA ILE A 13 -2.65 -14.69 7.34
C ILE A 13 -3.91 -13.96 6.85
N GLY A 14 -5.07 -14.26 7.42
CA GLY A 14 -6.33 -13.62 7.08
C GLY A 14 -6.32 -12.12 7.36
N PHE A 15 -5.79 -11.70 8.50
CA PHE A 15 -5.62 -10.29 8.83
C PHE A 15 -4.68 -9.58 7.84
N ALA A 16 -3.51 -10.15 7.58
CA ALA A 16 -2.54 -9.58 6.65
C ALA A 16 -3.12 -9.47 5.24
N LEU A 17 -3.82 -10.49 4.75
CA LEU A 17 -4.48 -10.48 3.45
C LEU A 17 -5.49 -9.34 3.33
N THR A 18 -6.35 -9.16 4.33
CA THR A 18 -7.34 -8.09 4.35
C THR A 18 -6.68 -6.71 4.36
N TYR A 19 -5.62 -6.56 5.15
CA TYR A 19 -4.86 -5.32 5.22
C TYR A 19 -4.16 -4.99 3.89
N ILE A 20 -3.51 -5.97 3.27
CA ILE A 20 -2.87 -5.83 1.95
C ILE A 20 -3.88 -5.38 0.89
N GLN A 21 -5.08 -5.95 0.87
CA GLN A 21 -6.14 -5.52 -0.06
C GLN A 21 -6.54 -4.05 0.13
N SER A 22 -6.54 -3.55 1.38
CA SER A 22 -6.79 -2.14 1.66
C SER A 22 -5.65 -1.26 1.13
N VAL A 23 -4.40 -1.67 1.30
CA VAL A 23 -3.23 -0.96 0.75
C VAL A 23 -3.26 -0.94 -0.78
N GLU A 24 -3.63 -2.03 -1.43
CA GLU A 24 -3.79 -2.09 -2.89
C GLU A 24 -4.82 -1.06 -3.38
N LYS A 25 -5.93 -0.91 -2.66
CA LYS A 25 -6.94 0.12 -2.96
C LYS A 25 -6.40 1.54 -2.75
N SER A 26 -5.63 1.77 -1.69
CA SER A 26 -4.99 3.08 -1.43
C SER A 26 -3.99 3.44 -2.55
N VAL A 27 -3.14 2.51 -2.96
CA VAL A 27 -2.20 2.71 -4.08
C VAL A 27 -2.95 2.98 -5.38
N SER A 28 -4.00 2.22 -5.67
CA SER A 28 -4.86 2.45 -6.83
C SER A 28 -5.49 3.84 -6.80
N PHE A 29 -6.07 4.23 -5.67
CA PHE A 29 -6.69 5.55 -5.49
C PHE A 29 -5.69 6.68 -5.75
N VAL A 30 -4.53 6.66 -5.10
CA VAL A 30 -3.50 7.69 -5.28
C VAL A 30 -3.03 7.76 -6.73
N THR A 31 -2.81 6.62 -7.37
CA THR A 31 -2.38 6.57 -8.76
C THR A 31 -3.46 7.12 -9.70
N THR A 32 -4.72 6.81 -9.42
CA THR A 32 -5.84 7.19 -10.30
C THR A 32 -6.24 8.65 -10.13
N TYR A 33 -6.17 9.19 -8.92
CA TYR A 33 -6.74 10.49 -8.60
C TYR A 33 -5.72 11.55 -8.16
N VAL A 34 -4.69 11.16 -7.40
CA VAL A 34 -3.73 12.11 -6.81
C VAL A 34 -2.57 12.41 -7.75
N LEU A 35 -2.00 11.39 -8.38
CA LEU A 35 -0.86 11.52 -9.29
C LEU A 35 -1.29 11.72 -10.77
N GLN A 36 -2.38 12.42 -11.01
CA GLN A 36 -2.83 12.73 -12.38
C GLN A 36 -2.09 13.92 -12.98
N ASP A 37 -1.79 13.84 -14.27
CA ASP A 37 -1.23 14.96 -15.02
C ASP A 37 -2.32 16.00 -15.33
N GLY A 38 -2.16 17.20 -14.83
CA GLY A 38 -2.59 18.52 -15.28
C GLY A 38 -4.04 18.82 -15.69
N ASP A 39 -4.86 17.85 -16.06
CA ASP A 39 -6.24 18.09 -16.48
C ASP A 39 -7.22 18.11 -15.31
N PRO A 40 -8.21 19.01 -15.29
CA PRO A 40 -9.23 19.03 -14.25
C PRO A 40 -9.94 17.68 -14.10
N LEU A 41 -10.10 17.22 -12.86
CA LEU A 41 -10.85 16.03 -12.54
C LEU A 41 -12.34 16.33 -12.63
N THR A 42 -12.98 15.98 -13.75
CA THR A 42 -14.43 16.00 -13.90
C THR A 42 -15.02 14.67 -13.43
N LEU A 43 -16.29 14.67 -12.99
CA LEU A 43 -16.99 13.46 -12.58
C LEU A 43 -17.03 12.41 -13.70
N GLU A 44 -17.18 12.82 -14.93
CA GLU A 44 -17.15 11.95 -16.11
C GLU A 44 -15.78 11.28 -16.29
N LYS A 45 -14.69 12.04 -16.13
CA LYS A 45 -13.32 11.54 -16.18
C LYS A 45 -13.05 10.54 -15.04
N LEU A 46 -13.50 10.85 -13.81
CA LEU A 46 -13.37 9.96 -12.66
C LEU A 46 -14.07 8.62 -12.89
N ASN A 47 -15.33 8.64 -13.34
CA ASN A 47 -16.10 7.43 -13.64
C ASN A 47 -15.45 6.59 -14.76
N SER A 48 -14.91 7.23 -15.78
CA SER A 48 -14.23 6.54 -16.88
C SER A 48 -12.93 5.88 -16.44
N LEU A 49 -12.15 6.55 -15.57
CA LEU A 49 -10.92 6.03 -15.00
C LEU A 49 -11.22 4.83 -14.08
N GLU A 50 -12.20 4.94 -13.19
CA GLU A 50 -12.60 3.84 -12.31
C GLU A 50 -13.01 2.60 -13.11
N ALA A 51 -13.87 2.77 -14.12
CA ALA A 51 -14.31 1.67 -14.96
C ALA A 51 -13.15 0.97 -15.71
N LYS A 52 -12.16 1.76 -16.17
CA LYS A 52 -10.97 1.29 -16.90
C LYS A 52 -9.96 0.58 -16.00
N GLU A 53 -9.78 1.06 -14.78
CA GLU A 53 -8.71 0.61 -13.89
C GLU A 53 -9.15 -0.42 -12.84
N ARG A 54 -10.46 -0.58 -12.63
CA ARG A 54 -11.08 -1.46 -11.59
C ARG A 54 -10.54 -2.91 -11.59
N LYS A 55 -10.09 -3.42 -12.74
CA LYS A 55 -9.60 -4.80 -12.90
C LYS A 55 -8.08 -4.90 -12.99
N LYS A 56 -7.35 -3.82 -12.77
CA LYS A 56 -5.90 -3.81 -12.88
C LYS A 56 -5.24 -4.35 -11.61
N ALA A 57 -4.14 -5.08 -11.79
CA ALA A 57 -3.35 -5.62 -10.68
C ALA A 57 -2.45 -4.54 -10.05
N LEU A 58 -2.03 -4.75 -8.80
CA LEU A 58 -1.16 -3.85 -8.04
C LEU A 58 0.11 -3.45 -8.84
N GLY A 59 0.73 -4.39 -9.56
CA GLY A 59 1.92 -4.11 -10.37
C GLY A 59 1.70 -3.04 -11.45
N TYR A 60 0.49 -2.97 -12.02
CA TYR A 60 0.12 -1.89 -12.94
C TYR A 60 0.16 -0.51 -12.25
N PHE A 61 -0.42 -0.41 -11.04
CA PHE A 61 -0.46 0.86 -10.32
C PHE A 61 0.94 1.29 -9.86
N ILE A 62 1.76 0.38 -9.37
CA ILE A 62 3.17 0.67 -9.04
C ILE A 62 3.94 1.14 -10.27
N GLY A 63 3.72 0.52 -11.44
CA GLY A 63 4.27 0.99 -12.71
C GLY A 63 3.85 2.43 -13.03
N LYS A 64 2.57 2.75 -12.85
CA LYS A 64 2.05 4.10 -13.06
C LYS A 64 2.62 5.14 -12.08
N VAL A 65 2.81 4.78 -10.82
CA VAL A 65 3.51 5.66 -9.85
C VAL A 65 4.91 6.01 -10.36
N LYS A 66 5.67 5.00 -10.82
CA LYS A 66 7.03 5.20 -11.37
C LYS A 66 7.05 6.01 -12.70
N GLU A 67 5.99 5.93 -13.49
CA GLU A 67 5.86 6.75 -14.71
C GLU A 67 5.63 8.23 -14.37
N ARG A 68 4.82 8.52 -13.36
CA ARG A 68 4.33 9.87 -13.02
C ARG A 68 5.20 10.60 -12.00
N ALA A 69 5.93 9.88 -11.18
CA ALA A 69 6.81 10.44 -10.17
C ALA A 69 8.20 9.80 -10.21
N SER A 70 9.22 10.59 -9.91
CA SER A 70 10.53 10.08 -9.56
C SER A 70 10.49 9.66 -8.11
N LEU A 71 10.80 8.39 -7.83
CA LEU A 71 10.80 7.84 -6.49
C LEU A 71 12.21 7.83 -5.92
N ALA A 72 12.35 8.19 -4.66
CA ALA A 72 13.62 7.97 -3.96
C ALA A 72 13.90 6.45 -3.85
N PRO A 73 15.18 6.02 -3.96
CA PRO A 73 15.52 4.60 -3.96
C PRO A 73 14.94 3.78 -2.81
N PRO A 74 14.85 4.29 -1.56
CA PRO A 74 14.25 3.52 -0.47
C PRO A 74 12.78 3.20 -0.69
N LEU A 75 12.00 4.12 -1.28
CA LEU A 75 10.60 3.89 -1.60
C LEU A 75 10.45 2.96 -2.80
N GLU A 76 11.28 3.14 -3.81
CA GLU A 76 11.27 2.26 -4.99
C GLU A 76 11.55 0.81 -4.61
N ASN A 77 12.55 0.57 -3.74
CA ASN A 77 12.87 -0.75 -3.23
C ASN A 77 11.71 -1.32 -2.37
N LEU A 78 11.16 -0.50 -1.46
CA LEU A 78 10.01 -0.92 -0.63
C LEU A 78 8.83 -1.39 -1.49
N LEU A 79 8.48 -0.65 -2.54
CA LEU A 79 7.38 -1.02 -3.44
C LEU A 79 7.69 -2.27 -4.26
N ALA A 80 8.95 -2.46 -4.69
CA ALA A 80 9.37 -3.65 -5.42
C ALA A 80 9.33 -4.90 -4.53
N ASP A 81 9.91 -4.80 -3.33
CA ASP A 81 9.94 -5.90 -2.36
C ASP A 81 8.51 -6.27 -1.91
N PHE A 82 7.67 -5.27 -1.65
CA PHE A 82 6.27 -5.51 -1.30
C PHE A 82 5.52 -6.24 -2.41
N LEU A 83 5.67 -5.81 -3.67
CA LEU A 83 5.01 -6.46 -4.81
C LEU A 83 5.45 -7.92 -4.94
N GLN A 84 6.75 -8.19 -4.81
CA GLN A 84 7.29 -9.55 -4.88
C GLN A 84 6.77 -10.42 -3.73
N ASN A 85 6.93 -9.95 -2.49
CA ASN A 85 6.52 -10.69 -1.28
C ASN A 85 4.99 -10.92 -1.26
N ARG A 86 4.20 -9.94 -1.70
CA ARG A 86 2.75 -10.07 -1.84
C ARG A 86 2.39 -11.15 -2.86
N ASN A 87 3.06 -11.20 -4.00
CA ASN A 87 2.79 -12.21 -5.02
C ASN A 87 3.17 -13.61 -4.55
N ASP A 88 4.28 -13.76 -3.84
CA ASP A 88 4.67 -15.02 -3.25
C ASP A 88 3.68 -15.44 -2.14
N PHE A 89 3.26 -14.51 -1.29
CA PHE A 89 2.27 -14.74 -0.25
C PHE A 89 0.90 -15.20 -0.78
N ILE A 90 0.43 -14.64 -1.89
CA ILE A 90 -0.92 -14.92 -2.41
C ILE A 90 -0.94 -16.10 -3.37
N HIS A 91 0.11 -16.28 -4.17
CA HIS A 91 0.07 -17.18 -5.30
C HIS A 91 1.16 -18.27 -5.30
N ASN A 92 2.25 -18.07 -4.57
CA ASN A 92 3.46 -18.86 -4.70
C ASN A 92 4.09 -19.18 -3.35
N HIS A 93 3.33 -19.72 -2.40
CA HIS A 93 3.85 -20.08 -1.07
C HIS A 93 5.06 -21.02 -1.14
N ASP A 94 5.12 -21.85 -2.18
CA ASP A 94 6.21 -22.76 -2.49
C ASP A 94 7.55 -22.06 -2.75
N ARG A 95 7.53 -20.77 -3.09
CA ARG A 95 8.72 -19.94 -3.28
C ARG A 95 9.24 -19.31 -1.99
N ILE A 96 8.48 -19.37 -0.90
CA ILE A 96 8.91 -18.86 0.39
C ILE A 96 9.73 -19.94 1.09
N PRO A 97 11.06 -19.79 1.25
CA PRO A 97 11.90 -20.83 1.78
C PRO A 97 11.50 -21.24 3.20
N GLY A 98 11.22 -22.53 3.38
CA GLY A 98 10.83 -23.09 4.67
C GLY A 98 9.37 -22.87 5.06
N TRP A 99 8.52 -22.36 4.17
CA TRP A 99 7.09 -22.24 4.41
C TRP A 99 6.43 -23.63 4.41
N ASP A 100 6.03 -24.10 5.59
CA ASP A 100 5.25 -25.33 5.76
C ASP A 100 4.35 -25.22 7.01
N LEU A 101 3.05 -25.09 6.80
CA LEU A 101 2.10 -24.92 7.90
C LEU A 101 1.86 -26.21 8.71
N ASN A 102 2.35 -27.37 8.24
CA ASN A 102 2.23 -28.65 8.94
C ASN A 102 3.31 -28.85 9.99
N THR A 103 4.44 -28.14 9.88
CA THR A 103 5.56 -28.23 10.82
C THR A 103 5.63 -27.03 11.75
N GLU A 104 6.25 -27.16 12.91
CA GLU A 104 6.45 -26.06 13.85
C GLU A 104 7.39 -25.01 13.28
N GLU A 105 8.50 -25.44 12.75
CA GLU A 105 9.49 -24.57 12.10
C GLU A 105 8.91 -23.82 10.90
N GLY A 106 8.09 -24.49 10.10
CA GLY A 106 7.44 -23.90 8.96
C GLY A 106 6.38 -22.85 9.36
N ARG A 107 5.65 -23.07 10.46
CA ARG A 107 4.73 -22.06 11.02
C ARG A 107 5.47 -20.83 11.53
N ASP A 108 6.63 -21.00 12.13
CA ASP A 108 7.47 -19.88 12.57
C ASP A 108 7.99 -19.06 11.36
N VAL A 109 8.36 -19.72 10.26
CA VAL A 109 8.70 -19.05 9.00
C VAL A 109 7.49 -18.27 8.48
N ALA A 110 6.32 -18.91 8.39
CA ALA A 110 5.10 -18.30 7.91
C ALA A 110 4.73 -17.05 8.74
N LYS A 111 4.84 -17.13 10.08
CA LYS A 111 4.60 -16.01 10.97
C LYS A 111 5.54 -14.83 10.70
N ARG A 112 6.84 -15.08 10.64
CA ARG A 112 7.83 -14.02 10.38
C ARG A 112 7.58 -13.35 9.03
N PHE A 113 7.42 -14.13 7.98
CA PHE A 113 7.16 -13.62 6.64
C PHE A 113 5.88 -12.77 6.60
N THR A 114 4.78 -13.27 7.18
CA THR A 114 3.50 -12.56 7.20
C THR A 114 3.58 -11.25 7.97
N VAL A 115 4.27 -11.22 9.12
CA VAL A 115 4.48 -10.00 9.90
C VAL A 115 5.33 -8.99 9.12
N ASP A 116 6.39 -9.44 8.46
CA ASP A 116 7.26 -8.53 7.69
C ASP A 116 6.55 -7.97 6.46
N LEU A 117 5.76 -8.78 5.77
CA LEU A 117 4.91 -8.33 4.67
C LEU A 117 3.85 -7.31 5.15
N TRP A 118 3.21 -7.55 6.30
CA TRP A 118 2.29 -6.59 6.89
C TRP A 118 2.99 -5.27 7.25
N ARG A 119 4.22 -5.30 7.79
CA ARG A 119 4.99 -4.08 8.08
C ARG A 119 5.31 -3.28 6.82
N GLN A 120 5.66 -3.95 5.72
CA GLN A 120 5.85 -3.30 4.42
C GLN A 120 4.55 -2.63 3.95
N ALA A 121 3.44 -3.36 4.01
CA ALA A 121 2.12 -2.86 3.65
C ALA A 121 1.73 -1.63 4.50
N HIS A 122 1.96 -1.70 5.82
CA HIS A 122 1.65 -0.60 6.74
C HIS A 122 2.45 0.66 6.40
N LYS A 123 3.74 0.53 6.18
CA LYS A 123 4.60 1.65 5.80
C LYS A 123 4.18 2.28 4.46
N ILE A 124 3.82 1.47 3.48
CA ILE A 124 3.29 1.95 2.20
C ILE A 124 1.98 2.71 2.41
N ASN A 125 1.08 2.16 3.22
CA ASN A 125 -0.20 2.81 3.51
C ASN A 125 -0.02 4.18 4.16
N GLU A 126 0.87 4.31 5.15
CA GLU A 126 1.18 5.60 5.79
C GLU A 126 1.71 6.63 4.78
N ILE A 127 2.66 6.23 3.92
CA ILE A 127 3.23 7.11 2.87
C ILE A 127 2.15 7.57 1.88
N PHE A 128 1.30 6.64 1.41
CA PHE A 128 0.25 6.98 0.45
C PHE A 128 -0.89 7.78 1.09
N ALA A 129 -1.20 7.55 2.37
CA ALA A 129 -2.16 8.37 3.12
C ALA A 129 -1.68 9.83 3.23
N THR A 130 -0.39 10.06 3.48
CA THR A 130 0.19 11.41 3.49
C THR A 130 0.06 12.12 2.15
N LEU A 131 0.24 11.40 1.03
CA LEU A 131 0.00 11.96 -0.32
C LEU A 131 -1.46 12.38 -0.51
N VAL A 132 -2.41 11.57 -0.05
CA VAL A 132 -3.85 11.90 -0.12
C VAL A 132 -4.15 13.16 0.69
N THR A 133 -3.63 13.25 1.92
CA THR A 133 -3.83 14.42 2.77
C THR A 133 -3.33 15.69 2.11
N ARG A 134 -2.10 15.70 1.58
CA ARG A 134 -1.55 16.86 0.87
C ARG A 134 -2.33 17.23 -0.37
N TRP A 135 -2.79 16.23 -1.13
CA TRP A 135 -3.63 16.47 -2.29
C TRP A 135 -4.96 17.12 -1.88
N GLN A 136 -5.59 16.66 -0.79
CA GLN A 136 -6.81 17.27 -0.25
C GLN A 136 -6.59 18.72 0.15
N GLU A 137 -5.50 19.02 0.84
CA GLU A 137 -5.12 20.39 1.23
C GLU A 137 -4.93 21.30 0.00
N GLN A 138 -4.23 20.81 -1.03
CA GLN A 138 -3.97 21.57 -2.25
C GLN A 138 -5.22 21.82 -3.09
N THR A 139 -6.15 20.87 -3.10
CA THR A 139 -7.37 20.95 -3.94
C THR A 139 -8.57 21.54 -3.20
N GLY A 140 -8.51 21.65 -1.87
CA GLY A 140 -9.64 22.04 -1.02
C GLY A 140 -10.77 21.01 -0.99
N ILE A 141 -10.51 19.77 -1.44
CA ILE A 141 -11.48 18.67 -1.42
C ILE A 141 -11.33 17.92 -0.10
N TYR A 142 -12.13 18.28 0.88
CA TYR A 142 -12.19 17.60 2.17
C TYR A 142 -13.41 16.68 2.25
N PRO A 143 -13.34 15.59 3.04
CA PRO A 143 -14.54 14.84 3.35
C PRO A 143 -15.56 15.74 4.07
N PRO A 144 -16.87 15.54 3.85
CA PRO A 144 -17.92 16.42 4.34
C PRO A 144 -18.06 16.48 5.87
N GLU A 145 -17.47 15.51 6.60
CA GLU A 145 -17.43 15.49 8.06
C GLU A 145 -16.07 14.96 8.56
N PRO A 146 -15.57 15.45 9.71
CA PRO A 146 -14.38 14.90 10.33
C PRO A 146 -14.68 13.47 10.81
N HIS A 147 -13.96 12.50 10.29
CA HIS A 147 -14.17 11.07 10.60
C HIS A 147 -13.30 10.57 11.76
N GLY A 148 -12.94 11.42 12.72
CA GLY A 148 -12.15 11.03 13.89
C GLY A 148 -10.71 10.61 13.60
N GLY A 149 -10.23 10.82 12.37
CA GLY A 149 -8.88 10.49 11.93
C GLY A 149 -7.92 11.68 11.92
N GLU A 150 -8.34 12.86 12.35
CA GLU A 150 -7.54 14.09 12.27
C GLU A 150 -6.22 13.98 13.04
N GLU A 151 -6.25 13.38 14.22
CA GLU A 151 -5.05 13.17 15.04
C GLU A 151 -4.09 12.18 14.35
N TYR A 152 -4.61 11.10 13.81
CA TYR A 152 -3.82 10.11 13.05
C TYR A 152 -3.23 10.72 11.77
N ILE A 153 -3.98 11.51 11.03
CA ILE A 153 -3.52 12.22 9.83
C ILE A 153 -2.40 13.20 10.20
N LYS A 154 -2.55 13.93 11.30
CA LYS A 154 -1.52 14.84 11.79
C LYS A 154 -0.24 14.11 12.21
N GLU A 155 -0.36 12.99 12.92
CA GLU A 155 0.80 12.14 13.25
C GLU A 155 1.53 11.63 12.01
N ILE A 156 0.78 11.19 10.99
CA ILE A 156 1.36 10.73 9.71
C ILE A 156 2.06 11.89 9.00
N ASP A 157 1.45 13.06 8.93
CA ASP A 157 2.05 14.21 8.26
C ASP A 157 3.29 14.71 9.01
N GLU A 158 3.28 14.74 10.34
CA GLU A 158 4.47 15.00 11.14
C GLU A 158 5.59 14.00 10.87
N LYS A 159 5.25 12.73 10.67
CA LYS A 159 6.20 11.64 10.44
C LYS A 159 6.77 11.60 9.02
N TYR A 160 5.94 11.82 8.02
CA TYR A 160 6.30 11.65 6.61
C TYR A 160 6.26 12.94 5.78
N GLY A 161 5.59 13.99 6.26
CA GLY A 161 5.39 15.23 5.53
C GLY A 161 6.69 15.85 5.00
N ALA A 162 7.74 15.90 5.82
CA ALA A 162 9.05 16.39 5.40
C ALA A 162 9.74 15.50 4.34
N PHE A 163 9.34 14.23 4.24
CA PHE A 163 9.96 13.28 3.32
C PHE A 163 9.19 13.12 2.01
N ILE A 164 7.91 13.52 1.97
CA ILE A 164 7.08 13.33 0.77
C ILE A 164 7.70 14.01 -0.45
N ASP A 165 8.18 15.23 -0.31
CA ASP A 165 8.79 15.99 -1.40
C ASP A 165 10.13 15.38 -1.88
N VAL A 166 10.78 14.58 -1.00
CA VAL A 166 11.98 13.83 -1.32
C VAL A 166 11.65 12.47 -1.92
N LEU A 167 10.56 11.84 -1.43
CA LEU A 167 10.13 10.51 -1.88
C LEU A 167 9.44 10.56 -3.25
N PHE A 168 8.73 11.65 -3.54
CA PHE A 168 7.99 11.84 -4.78
C PHE A 168 8.36 13.18 -5.40
N THR A 169 9.02 13.16 -6.54
CA THR A 169 9.24 14.34 -7.37
C THR A 169 8.45 14.18 -8.66
N SER A 170 7.56 15.13 -8.95
CA SER A 170 6.78 15.11 -10.19
C SER A 170 7.72 15.06 -11.39
N LYS A 171 7.45 14.16 -12.32
CA LYS A 171 8.12 14.17 -13.62
C LYS A 171 7.42 15.21 -14.49
N THR A 172 8.10 16.32 -14.75
CA THR A 172 7.71 17.31 -15.75
C THR A 172 7.79 16.73 -17.16
#